data_a540d472fa603efd5cf44219b67bb424
#
_entry.id   a540d472fa603efd5cf44219b67bb424
#
_cell.length_a   1.000
_cell.length_b   1.000
_cell.length_c   1.000
_cell.angle_alpha   90.00
_cell.angle_beta   90.00
_cell.angle_gamma   90.00
#
_symmetry.space_group_name_H-M   'P 1'
#
loop_
_entity.id
_entity.type
_entity.pdbx_description
1 polymer ?
#
loop_
_entity_poly.entity_id
_entity_poly.type
_entity_poly.pdbx_seq_one_letter_code
_entity_poly.pdbx_strand_id
1 'polypeptide(L)'
;MKKTTFLIVGKHAVLEALKNPARKIERVFLTEDAQKKLNRENQNLNLFKRINVFYKSRKELDNLCGRDETSHQGLVAEVEQLEEITLKEFILENKKKNVNIIALEEVSDPRNIGSIIRSAVAFNVDGIIVKERSYPSKSKLLYKSASGGTEHIKIFRVSNINTALKFLKTKEFWLSAFDINAKKDFTNHDWKGKNILLFGSEGFGIKTKTLENADFKFKVNMNNNVESLNISNTVSVVCHHIFQAIK
;
A
#
# COMPACT_ATOMS: atom_id res chain seq x y z
N MET A 1 26.65 9.44 -5.39
CA MET A 1 26.20 8.02 -5.37
C MET A 1 25.13 7.85 -6.47
N LYS A 2 25.24 6.84 -7.35
CA LYS A 2 24.13 6.52 -8.29
C LYS A 2 22.94 6.06 -7.44
N LYS A 3 21.84 6.79 -7.52
CA LYS A 3 20.58 6.38 -6.88
C LYS A 3 20.08 5.10 -7.56
N THR A 4 19.63 4.15 -6.77
CA THR A 4 19.17 2.86 -7.29
C THR A 4 17.78 3.02 -7.87
N THR A 5 17.66 2.82 -9.18
CA THR A 5 16.36 2.80 -9.88
C THR A 5 15.76 1.39 -9.91
N PHE A 6 14.47 1.30 -10.15
CA PHE A 6 13.73 0.06 -10.35
C PHE A 6 12.57 0.26 -11.32
N LEU A 7 11.99 -0.84 -11.79
CA LEU A 7 10.89 -0.80 -12.76
C LEU A 7 9.53 -0.90 -12.07
N ILE A 8 8.63 -0.01 -12.44
CA ILE A 8 7.19 -0.15 -12.18
C ILE A 8 6.48 -0.47 -13.49
N VAL A 9 5.43 -1.29 -13.42
CA VAL A 9 4.76 -1.82 -14.60
C VAL A 9 3.24 -1.67 -14.50
N GLY A 10 2.61 -1.53 -15.65
CA GLY A 10 1.17 -1.42 -15.79
C GLY A 10 0.66 0.00 -15.87
N LYS A 11 -0.43 0.17 -16.62
CA LYS A 11 -0.96 1.47 -17.01
C LYS A 11 -1.21 2.39 -15.81
N HIS A 12 -1.99 1.95 -14.84
CA HIS A 12 -2.38 2.80 -13.70
C HIS A 12 -1.18 3.16 -12.83
N ALA A 13 -0.32 2.19 -12.50
CA ALA A 13 0.86 2.44 -11.68
C ALA A 13 1.79 3.49 -12.32
N VAL A 14 2.07 3.36 -13.62
CA VAL A 14 2.94 4.30 -14.34
C VAL A 14 2.29 5.67 -14.50
N LEU A 15 0.99 5.74 -14.84
CA LEU A 15 0.32 7.04 -15.00
C LEU A 15 0.23 7.81 -13.69
N GLU A 16 -0.04 7.15 -12.55
CA GLU A 16 -0.05 7.83 -11.25
C GLU A 16 1.36 8.28 -10.85
N ALA A 17 2.39 7.49 -11.13
CA ALA A 17 3.78 7.92 -10.92
C ALA A 17 4.14 9.15 -11.75
N LEU A 18 3.68 9.22 -13.01
CA LEU A 18 3.86 10.39 -13.90
C LEU A 18 3.16 11.65 -13.40
N LYS A 19 2.05 11.51 -12.68
CA LYS A 19 1.31 12.63 -12.08
C LYS A 19 1.93 13.13 -10.78
N ASN A 20 2.70 12.28 -10.09
CA ASN A 20 3.29 12.63 -8.80
C ASN A 20 4.56 13.47 -8.99
N PRO A 21 4.56 14.77 -8.63
CA PRO A 21 5.73 15.64 -8.81
C PRO A 21 6.94 15.24 -7.97
N ALA A 22 6.73 14.48 -6.88
CA ALA A 22 7.81 13.96 -6.03
C ALA A 22 8.47 12.69 -6.61
N ARG A 23 7.84 12.03 -7.59
CA ARG A 23 8.38 10.82 -8.22
C ARG A 23 9.39 11.18 -9.31
N LYS A 24 10.64 10.82 -9.11
CA LYS A 24 11.67 10.93 -10.13
C LYS A 24 11.59 9.77 -11.10
N ILE A 25 11.35 10.09 -12.36
CA ILE A 25 11.25 9.13 -13.45
C ILE A 25 12.44 9.32 -14.36
N GLU A 26 13.22 8.26 -14.57
CA GLU A 26 14.40 8.27 -15.42
C GLU A 26 14.02 8.03 -16.89
N ARG A 27 13.20 7.01 -17.11
CA ARG A 27 12.78 6.57 -18.44
C ARG A 27 11.40 5.94 -18.42
N VAL A 28 10.69 6.09 -19.55
CA VAL A 28 9.43 5.38 -19.79
C VAL A 28 9.58 4.54 -21.05
N PHE A 29 9.13 3.32 -20.98
CA PHE A 29 9.10 2.38 -22.12
C PHE A 29 7.65 2.12 -22.50
N LEU A 30 7.31 2.28 -23.77
CA LEU A 30 5.94 2.29 -24.27
C LEU A 30 5.84 1.46 -25.55
N THR A 31 4.82 0.61 -25.67
CA THR A 31 4.48 -0.01 -26.95
C THR A 31 3.59 0.93 -27.77
N GLU A 32 3.64 0.84 -29.11
CA GLU A 32 2.74 1.62 -29.98
C GLU A 32 1.28 1.38 -29.68
N ASP A 33 0.88 0.13 -29.38
CA ASP A 33 -0.49 -0.22 -29.02
C ASP A 33 -0.94 0.44 -27.72
N ALA A 34 -0.06 0.49 -26.71
CA ALA A 34 -0.35 1.17 -25.46
C ALA A 34 -0.51 2.68 -25.69
N GLN A 35 0.34 3.28 -26.54
CA GLN A 35 0.21 4.69 -26.92
C GLN A 35 -1.13 4.98 -27.61
N LYS A 36 -1.52 4.15 -28.59
CA LYS A 36 -2.80 4.31 -29.28
C LYS A 36 -3.99 4.23 -28.30
N LYS A 37 -3.92 3.33 -27.28
CA LYS A 37 -4.95 3.24 -26.23
C LYS A 37 -4.98 4.47 -25.34
N LEU A 38 -3.82 4.98 -24.90
CA LEU A 38 -3.74 6.21 -24.09
C LEU A 38 -4.32 7.40 -24.84
N ASN A 39 -4.06 7.53 -26.15
CA ASN A 39 -4.60 8.58 -27.00
C ASN A 39 -6.14 8.51 -27.07
N ARG A 40 -6.71 7.31 -27.29
CA ARG A 40 -8.17 7.11 -27.37
C ARG A 40 -8.90 7.43 -26.06
N GLU A 41 -8.25 7.18 -24.94
CA GLU A 41 -8.82 7.43 -23.61
C GLU A 41 -8.62 8.87 -23.12
N ASN A 42 -8.17 9.80 -24.00
CA ASN A 42 -7.85 11.19 -23.66
C ASN A 42 -6.94 11.32 -22.41
N GLN A 43 -6.13 10.30 -22.16
CA GLN A 43 -5.13 10.38 -21.09
C GLN A 43 -4.11 11.46 -21.47
N ASN A 44 -3.82 12.34 -20.52
CA ASN A 44 -3.05 13.55 -20.76
C ASN A 44 -1.60 13.23 -21.19
N LEU A 45 -1.35 13.20 -22.50
CA LEU A 45 -0.03 12.95 -23.09
C LEU A 45 1.02 14.01 -22.71
N ASN A 46 0.58 15.14 -22.16
CA ASN A 46 1.49 16.15 -21.63
C ASN A 46 2.37 15.61 -20.49
N LEU A 47 1.95 14.53 -19.81
CA LEU A 47 2.74 13.86 -18.78
C LEU A 47 4.06 13.31 -19.32
N PHE A 48 4.13 12.98 -20.61
CA PHE A 48 5.33 12.41 -21.24
C PHE A 48 6.28 13.46 -21.80
N LYS A 49 5.87 14.73 -21.96
CA LYS A 49 6.65 15.77 -22.67
C LYS A 49 8.02 16.09 -22.04
N ARG A 50 8.20 15.78 -20.75
CA ARG A 50 9.43 16.11 -20.01
C ARG A 50 10.25 14.88 -19.65
N ILE A 51 9.94 13.72 -20.24
CA ILE A 51 10.51 12.43 -19.84
C ILE A 51 11.05 11.74 -21.08
N ASN A 52 12.16 11.02 -20.95
CA ASN A 52 12.70 10.19 -22.00
C ASN A 52 11.79 8.99 -22.25
N VAL A 53 11.09 8.99 -23.39
CA VAL A 53 10.20 7.89 -23.81
C VAL A 53 10.89 7.05 -24.86
N PHE A 54 10.94 5.74 -24.65
CA PHE A 54 11.50 4.77 -25.56
C PHE A 54 10.41 3.82 -26.07
N TYR A 55 10.26 3.75 -27.39
CA TYR A 55 9.35 2.78 -27.99
C TYR A 55 9.99 1.41 -28.08
N LYS A 56 9.26 0.40 -27.65
CA LYS A 56 9.71 -0.99 -27.62
C LYS A 56 8.59 -1.94 -28.02
N SER A 57 8.96 -3.05 -28.65
CA SER A 57 8.04 -4.14 -28.88
C SER A 57 7.63 -4.82 -27.56
N ARG A 58 6.54 -5.56 -27.57
CA ARG A 58 6.09 -6.31 -26.40
C ARG A 58 7.14 -7.29 -25.89
N LYS A 59 7.82 -7.99 -26.81
CA LYS A 59 8.91 -8.94 -26.50
C LYS A 59 10.10 -8.27 -25.81
N GLU A 60 10.47 -7.07 -26.25
CA GLU A 60 11.55 -6.33 -25.60
C GLU A 60 11.14 -5.85 -24.19
N LEU A 61 9.87 -5.50 -23.98
CA LEU A 61 9.36 -5.15 -22.64
C LEU A 61 9.30 -6.37 -21.73
N ASP A 62 8.88 -7.54 -22.24
CA ASP A 62 8.90 -8.79 -21.50
C ASP A 62 10.33 -9.14 -21.06
N ASN A 63 11.32 -8.97 -21.94
CA ASN A 63 12.73 -9.18 -21.62
C ASN A 63 13.25 -8.17 -20.59
N LEU A 64 12.87 -6.89 -20.71
CA LEU A 64 13.24 -5.83 -19.77
C LEU A 64 12.66 -6.08 -18.37
N CYS A 65 11.41 -6.52 -18.29
CA CYS A 65 10.73 -6.82 -17.04
C CYS A 65 11.19 -8.14 -16.40
N GLY A 66 11.88 -8.99 -17.16
CA GLY A 66 12.26 -10.32 -16.71
C GLY A 66 11.08 -11.30 -16.71
N ARG A 67 11.36 -12.53 -16.27
CA ARG A 67 10.37 -13.63 -16.29
C ARG A 67 9.29 -13.56 -15.21
N ASP A 68 9.20 -12.46 -14.49
CA ASP A 68 8.12 -12.28 -13.53
C ASP A 68 6.79 -12.24 -14.30
N GLU A 69 5.81 -13.01 -13.90
CA GLU A 69 4.46 -13.12 -14.48
C GLU A 69 3.65 -11.79 -14.43
N THR A 70 4.34 -10.66 -14.25
CA THR A 70 3.70 -9.36 -14.10
C THR A 70 3.46 -8.73 -15.47
N SER A 71 2.23 -8.87 -15.99
CA SER A 71 1.84 -8.23 -17.25
C SER A 71 2.05 -6.71 -17.21
N HIS A 72 2.92 -6.18 -18.06
CA HIS A 72 3.26 -4.74 -18.13
C HIS A 72 2.24 -3.89 -18.90
N GLN A 73 1.30 -4.53 -19.60
CA GLN A 73 0.25 -3.84 -20.39
C GLN A 73 0.80 -2.83 -21.44
N GLY A 74 2.04 -3.03 -21.87
CA GLY A 74 2.72 -2.14 -22.83
C GLY A 74 3.26 -0.84 -22.24
N LEU A 75 3.28 -0.68 -20.92
CA LEU A 75 3.77 0.52 -20.25
C LEU A 75 4.62 0.16 -19.01
N VAL A 76 5.86 0.67 -19.01
CA VAL A 76 6.86 0.44 -17.96
C VAL A 76 7.56 1.77 -17.68
N ALA A 77 7.83 2.09 -16.44
CA ALA A 77 8.66 3.22 -16.05
C ALA A 77 9.83 2.77 -15.16
N GLU A 78 11.00 3.34 -15.42
CA GLU A 78 12.15 3.25 -14.52
C GLU A 78 12.15 4.47 -13.61
N VAL A 79 12.11 4.22 -12.29
CA VAL A 79 11.90 5.27 -11.30
C VAL A 79 12.89 5.16 -10.14
N GLU A 80 13.17 6.27 -9.47
CA GLU A 80 13.77 6.26 -8.13
C GLU A 80 12.74 5.93 -7.05
N GLN A 81 13.20 5.48 -5.89
CA GLN A 81 12.36 5.34 -4.70
C GLN A 81 11.82 6.72 -4.28
N LEU A 82 10.56 6.79 -3.84
CA LEU A 82 10.05 8.00 -3.18
C LEU A 82 10.82 8.28 -1.90
N GLU A 83 11.00 9.55 -1.59
CA GLU A 83 11.55 9.93 -0.29
C GLU A 83 10.64 9.43 0.83
N GLU A 84 11.26 8.81 1.83
CA GLU A 84 10.55 8.24 2.95
C GLU A 84 10.47 9.25 4.07
N ILE A 85 9.27 9.49 4.56
CA ILE A 85 9.03 10.22 5.79
C ILE A 85 9.04 9.21 6.95
N THR A 86 9.70 9.54 8.04
CA THR A 86 9.66 8.72 9.24
C THR A 86 8.30 8.83 9.95
N LEU A 87 7.95 7.79 10.73
CA LEU A 87 6.73 7.82 11.53
C LEU A 87 6.72 9.01 12.53
N LYS A 88 7.88 9.40 13.04
CA LYS A 88 8.02 10.55 13.96
C LYS A 88 7.72 11.87 13.25
N GLU A 89 8.30 12.11 12.09
CA GLU A 89 8.06 13.31 11.27
C GLU A 89 6.59 13.40 10.88
N PHE A 90 6.00 12.29 10.41
CA PHE A 90 4.59 12.24 10.07
C PHE A 90 3.69 12.67 11.24
N ILE A 91 3.94 12.16 12.45
CA ILE A 91 3.15 12.50 13.64
C ILE A 91 3.33 13.96 14.05
N LEU A 92 4.52 14.54 13.88
CA LEU A 92 4.77 15.95 14.19
C LEU A 92 4.03 16.90 13.21
N GLU A 93 3.99 16.53 11.95
CA GLU A 93 3.37 17.33 10.89
C GLU A 93 1.84 17.16 10.81
N ASN A 94 1.33 15.99 11.20
CA ASN A 94 -0.08 15.66 11.08
C ASN A 94 -0.91 16.26 12.21
N LYS A 95 -1.74 17.26 11.87
CA LYS A 95 -2.64 17.95 12.82
C LYS A 95 -4.10 17.48 12.73
N LYS A 96 -4.38 16.40 11.97
CA LYS A 96 -5.75 15.87 11.85
C LYS A 96 -6.24 15.34 13.19
N LYS A 97 -7.53 15.51 13.46
CA LYS A 97 -8.19 14.90 14.63
C LYS A 97 -8.38 13.40 14.46
N ASN A 98 -8.79 12.98 13.28
CA ASN A 98 -8.96 11.56 12.93
C ASN A 98 -7.80 11.12 12.08
N VAL A 99 -7.06 10.10 12.52
CA VAL A 99 -5.91 9.52 11.83
C VAL A 99 -5.99 8.01 11.90
N ASN A 100 -5.97 7.37 10.76
CA ASN A 100 -5.99 5.90 10.67
C ASN A 100 -4.69 5.40 10.06
N ILE A 101 -3.98 4.55 10.79
CA ILE A 101 -2.73 3.92 10.33
C ILE A 101 -2.91 2.41 10.35
N ILE A 102 -2.64 1.75 9.24
CA ILE A 102 -2.58 0.29 9.17
C ILE A 102 -1.20 -0.17 9.65
N ALA A 103 -1.14 -1.21 10.46
CA ALA A 103 0.10 -1.90 10.80
C ALA A 103 0.02 -3.36 10.33
N LEU A 104 1.03 -3.77 9.53
CA LEU A 104 1.11 -5.11 8.94
C LEU A 104 2.21 -5.91 9.62
N GLU A 105 1.83 -6.91 10.43
CA GLU A 105 2.79 -7.78 11.10
C GLU A 105 3.05 -9.04 10.26
N GLU A 106 4.32 -9.20 9.81
CA GLU A 106 4.82 -10.35 9.03
C GLU A 106 4.05 -10.59 7.70
N VAL A 107 3.47 -9.55 7.13
CA VAL A 107 2.88 -9.60 5.78
C VAL A 107 3.97 -9.28 4.77
N SER A 108 4.25 -10.21 3.85
CA SER A 108 5.37 -10.10 2.90
C SER A 108 4.96 -10.32 1.43
N ASP A 109 3.78 -10.88 1.17
CA ASP A 109 3.32 -11.09 -0.21
C ASP A 109 3.07 -9.74 -0.90
N PRO A 110 3.78 -9.46 -2.02
CA PRO A 110 3.63 -8.20 -2.75
C PRO A 110 2.21 -7.94 -3.28
N ARG A 111 1.47 -9.01 -3.62
CA ARG A 111 0.09 -8.90 -4.12
C ARG A 111 -0.84 -8.39 -3.02
N ASN A 112 -0.74 -9.00 -1.85
CA ASN A 112 -1.54 -8.60 -0.70
C ASN A 112 -1.20 -7.19 -0.25
N ILE A 113 0.09 -6.84 -0.11
CA ILE A 113 0.51 -5.50 0.28
C ILE A 113 0.03 -4.47 -0.76
N GLY A 114 0.18 -4.74 -2.06
CA GLY A 114 -0.30 -3.86 -3.11
C GLY A 114 -1.81 -3.64 -3.06
N SER A 115 -2.59 -4.70 -2.85
CA SER A 115 -4.05 -4.62 -2.71
C SER A 115 -4.46 -3.87 -1.45
N ILE A 116 -3.75 -4.05 -0.34
CA ILE A 116 -3.95 -3.29 0.90
C ILE A 116 -3.68 -1.79 0.66
N ILE A 117 -2.57 -1.44 0.00
CA ILE A 117 -2.24 -0.05 -0.36
C ILE A 117 -3.38 0.58 -1.17
N ARG A 118 -3.89 -0.14 -2.17
CA ARG A 118 -5.01 0.34 -3.00
C ARG A 118 -6.26 0.60 -2.18
N SER A 119 -6.65 -0.31 -1.30
CA SER A 119 -7.81 -0.16 -0.42
C SER A 119 -7.61 0.96 0.60
N ALA A 120 -6.42 1.07 1.17
CA ALA A 120 -6.06 2.11 2.13
C ALA A 120 -6.23 3.52 1.52
N VAL A 121 -5.76 3.73 0.29
CA VAL A 121 -5.94 4.99 -0.44
C VAL A 121 -7.42 5.24 -0.73
N ALA A 122 -8.15 4.22 -1.21
CA ALA A 122 -9.57 4.35 -1.53
C ALA A 122 -10.43 4.74 -0.32
N PHE A 123 -10.03 4.33 0.88
CA PHE A 123 -10.75 4.59 2.13
C PHE A 123 -10.05 5.59 3.06
N ASN A 124 -9.23 6.46 2.48
CA ASN A 124 -8.62 7.61 3.17
C ASN A 124 -7.81 7.25 4.43
N VAL A 125 -7.08 6.13 4.39
CA VAL A 125 -6.11 5.77 5.41
C VAL A 125 -4.87 6.65 5.27
N ASP A 126 -4.31 7.13 6.37
CA ASP A 126 -3.22 8.12 6.37
C ASP A 126 -1.83 7.51 6.15
N GLY A 127 -1.65 6.23 6.50
CA GLY A 127 -0.37 5.56 6.29
C GLY A 127 -0.37 4.07 6.65
N ILE A 128 0.70 3.38 6.26
CA ILE A 128 0.87 1.94 6.52
C ILE A 128 2.24 1.71 7.15
N ILE A 129 2.27 1.03 8.28
CA ILE A 129 3.50 0.56 8.94
C ILE A 129 3.80 -0.84 8.44
N VAL A 130 5.02 -1.04 7.95
CA VAL A 130 5.53 -2.32 7.49
C VAL A 130 6.89 -2.60 8.12
N LYS A 131 7.23 -3.88 8.27
CA LYS A 131 8.57 -4.27 8.70
C LYS A 131 9.54 -4.14 7.53
N GLU A 132 10.61 -3.38 7.71
CA GLU A 132 11.57 -3.06 6.65
C GLU A 132 12.10 -4.30 5.91
N ARG A 133 12.47 -5.35 6.66
CA ARG A 133 13.05 -6.57 6.10
C ARG A 133 12.10 -7.41 5.24
N SER A 134 10.80 -7.30 5.47
CA SER A 134 9.77 -8.07 4.75
C SER A 134 9.02 -7.25 3.70
N TYR A 135 9.24 -5.93 3.65
CA TYR A 135 8.59 -5.07 2.68
C TYR A 135 9.27 -5.10 1.31
N PRO A 136 8.62 -5.59 0.26
CA PRO A 136 9.21 -5.74 -1.07
C PRO A 136 9.17 -4.44 -1.86
N SER A 137 9.88 -3.41 -1.40
CA SER A 137 9.81 -2.02 -1.86
C SER A 137 10.07 -1.78 -3.35
N LYS A 138 10.70 -2.73 -4.06
CA LYS A 138 11.00 -2.64 -5.50
C LYS A 138 10.24 -3.68 -6.34
N SER A 139 9.27 -4.36 -5.75
CA SER A 139 8.50 -5.40 -6.43
C SER A 139 7.54 -4.80 -7.47
N LYS A 140 7.73 -5.14 -8.74
CA LYS A 140 6.80 -4.80 -9.83
C LYS A 140 5.38 -5.25 -9.52
N LEU A 141 5.24 -6.41 -8.88
CA LEU A 141 3.97 -7.00 -8.52
C LEU A 141 3.23 -6.18 -7.46
N LEU A 142 3.95 -5.63 -6.47
CA LEU A 142 3.40 -4.71 -5.48
C LEU A 142 2.83 -3.46 -6.16
N TYR A 143 3.64 -2.78 -6.97
CA TYR A 143 3.22 -1.55 -7.67
C TYR A 143 2.03 -1.79 -8.59
N LYS A 144 2.03 -2.92 -9.31
CA LYS A 144 0.92 -3.29 -10.17
C LYS A 144 -0.37 -3.52 -9.37
N SER A 145 -0.31 -4.29 -8.28
CA SER A 145 -1.46 -4.59 -7.42
C SER A 145 -1.98 -3.33 -6.72
N ALA A 146 -1.08 -2.43 -6.32
CA ALA A 146 -1.44 -1.13 -5.74
C ALA A 146 -2.10 -0.18 -6.75
N SER A 147 -1.96 -0.43 -8.06
CA SER A 147 -2.63 0.33 -9.13
C SER A 147 -2.43 1.85 -9.03
N GLY A 148 -1.21 2.27 -8.63
CA GLY A 148 -0.84 3.68 -8.42
C GLY A 148 -1.03 4.18 -6.98
N GLY A 149 -1.66 3.41 -6.10
CA GLY A 149 -1.87 3.81 -4.70
C GLY A 149 -0.59 4.14 -3.92
N THR A 150 0.55 3.57 -4.34
CA THR A 150 1.86 3.87 -3.75
C THR A 150 2.25 5.35 -3.85
N GLU A 151 1.67 6.09 -4.77
CA GLU A 151 1.93 7.53 -4.97
C GLU A 151 1.14 8.43 -4.00
N HIS A 152 0.13 7.87 -3.33
CA HIS A 152 -0.86 8.62 -2.56
C HIS A 152 -0.88 8.31 -1.05
N ILE A 153 -0.07 7.35 -0.59
CA ILE A 153 -0.05 6.95 0.82
C ILE A 153 1.37 6.95 1.38
N LYS A 154 1.50 7.20 2.68
CA LYS A 154 2.77 7.12 3.39
C LYS A 154 3.05 5.69 3.83
N ILE A 155 4.23 5.17 3.51
CA ILE A 155 4.70 3.85 3.96
C ILE A 155 5.81 4.05 4.98
N PHE A 156 5.58 3.63 6.22
CA PHE A 156 6.53 3.73 7.31
C PHE A 156 7.25 2.39 7.47
N ARG A 157 8.49 2.35 7.03
CA ARG A 157 9.33 1.16 7.20
C ARG A 157 9.99 1.20 8.58
N VAL A 158 9.73 0.19 9.38
CA VAL A 158 10.26 0.09 10.75
C VAL A 158 11.03 -1.21 10.95
N SER A 159 12.09 -1.16 11.74
CA SER A 159 12.85 -2.35 12.11
C SER A 159 12.04 -3.27 13.05
N ASN A 160 11.20 -2.68 13.91
CA ASN A 160 10.39 -3.40 14.89
C ASN A 160 8.99 -2.78 15.01
N ILE A 161 7.97 -3.57 14.66
CA ILE A 161 6.56 -3.17 14.71
C ILE A 161 6.16 -2.80 16.14
N ASN A 162 6.49 -3.62 17.15
CA ASN A 162 6.10 -3.37 18.54
C ASN A 162 6.66 -2.04 19.08
N THR A 163 7.88 -1.67 18.70
CA THR A 163 8.47 -0.37 19.07
C THR A 163 7.66 0.79 18.44
N ALA A 164 7.29 0.66 17.18
CA ALA A 164 6.45 1.66 16.50
C ALA A 164 5.06 1.78 17.12
N LEU A 165 4.41 0.65 17.45
CA LEU A 165 3.10 0.64 18.11
C LEU A 165 3.16 1.30 19.49
N LYS A 166 4.17 0.98 20.31
CA LYS A 166 4.38 1.62 21.62
C LYS A 166 4.59 3.13 21.48
N PHE A 167 5.38 3.57 20.52
CA PHE A 167 5.57 4.99 20.23
C PHE A 167 4.25 5.68 19.88
N LEU A 168 3.43 5.11 19.00
CA LEU A 168 2.12 5.68 18.63
C LEU A 168 1.16 5.75 19.82
N LYS A 169 1.17 4.75 20.72
CA LYS A 169 0.34 4.80 21.96
C LYS A 169 0.72 6.00 22.84
N THR A 170 1.99 6.42 22.90
CA THR A 170 2.39 7.67 23.59
C THR A 170 1.89 8.93 22.89
N LYS A 171 1.33 8.81 21.68
CA LYS A 171 0.75 9.89 20.87
C LYS A 171 -0.78 9.79 20.76
N GLU A 172 -1.38 9.12 21.73
CA GLU A 172 -2.84 8.94 21.89
C GLU A 172 -3.50 8.11 20.77
N PHE A 173 -2.75 7.20 20.16
CA PHE A 173 -3.34 6.24 19.23
C PHE A 173 -3.87 5.01 19.98
N TRP A 174 -5.08 4.60 19.63
CA TRP A 174 -5.70 3.35 20.07
C TRP A 174 -5.28 2.20 19.15
N LEU A 175 -4.82 1.10 19.73
CA LEU A 175 -4.39 -0.08 18.99
C LEU A 175 -5.52 -1.12 18.91
N SER A 176 -6.09 -1.28 17.74
CA SER A 176 -7.12 -2.26 17.40
C SER A 176 -6.52 -3.41 16.61
N ALA A 177 -6.50 -4.60 17.18
CA ALA A 177 -6.01 -5.81 16.53
C ALA A 177 -7.17 -6.60 15.92
N PHE A 178 -7.01 -7.03 14.66
CA PHE A 178 -7.99 -7.84 13.94
C PHE A 178 -7.56 -9.30 13.95
N ASP A 179 -8.25 -10.11 14.73
CA ASP A 179 -7.95 -11.52 14.96
C ASP A 179 -9.23 -12.35 14.88
N ILE A 180 -9.17 -13.50 14.20
CA ILE A 180 -10.33 -14.39 14.01
C ILE A 180 -10.88 -14.94 15.35
N ASN A 181 -10.03 -15.07 16.36
CA ASN A 181 -10.39 -15.58 17.67
C ASN A 181 -10.95 -14.49 18.62
N ALA A 182 -10.99 -13.23 18.18
CA ALA A 182 -11.56 -12.15 18.97
C ALA A 182 -13.07 -12.36 19.17
N LYS A 183 -13.59 -11.89 20.33
CA LYS A 183 -15.01 -12.03 20.69
C LYS A 183 -15.85 -10.87 20.18
N LYS A 184 -15.27 -9.68 20.05
CA LYS A 184 -15.98 -8.44 19.73
C LYS A 184 -16.01 -8.21 18.21
N ASP A 185 -17.18 -7.81 17.71
CA ASP A 185 -17.33 -7.26 16.37
C ASP A 185 -16.82 -5.82 16.32
N PHE A 186 -16.18 -5.44 15.22
CA PHE A 186 -15.59 -4.11 15.05
C PHE A 186 -16.62 -3.04 14.61
N THR A 187 -17.80 -3.46 14.14
CA THR A 187 -18.80 -2.57 13.54
C THR A 187 -19.45 -1.62 14.56
N ASN A 188 -19.49 -1.99 15.83
CA ASN A 188 -20.09 -1.19 16.90
C ASN A 188 -19.08 -0.33 17.67
N HIS A 189 -17.84 -0.22 17.17
CA HIS A 189 -16.81 0.59 17.82
C HIS A 189 -16.83 2.03 17.32
N ASP A 190 -16.56 2.99 18.23
CA ASP A 190 -16.37 4.40 17.83
C ASP A 190 -14.96 4.58 17.26
N TRP A 191 -14.90 4.81 15.96
CA TRP A 191 -13.65 4.95 15.20
C TRP A 191 -13.12 6.40 15.14
N LYS A 192 -13.71 7.33 15.88
CA LYS A 192 -13.20 8.70 15.97
C LYS A 192 -11.84 8.74 16.66
N GLY A 193 -11.03 9.73 16.27
CA GLY A 193 -9.70 9.93 16.87
C GLY A 193 -8.58 9.23 16.10
N LYS A 194 -7.54 8.80 16.82
CA LYS A 194 -6.31 8.25 16.22
C LYS A 194 -6.28 6.73 16.42
N ASN A 195 -6.27 5.99 15.32
CA ASN A 195 -6.38 4.54 15.33
C ASN A 195 -5.20 3.86 14.64
N ILE A 196 -4.75 2.78 15.21
CA ILE A 196 -3.86 1.80 14.58
C ILE A 196 -4.67 0.54 14.33
N LEU A 197 -4.74 0.13 13.07
CA LEU A 197 -5.44 -1.06 12.61
C LEU A 197 -4.39 -2.14 12.36
N LEU A 198 -4.22 -3.06 13.31
CA LEU A 198 -3.20 -4.10 13.26
C LEU A 198 -3.75 -5.37 12.63
N PHE A 199 -3.05 -5.85 11.60
CA PHE A 199 -3.33 -7.10 10.91
C PHE A 199 -2.10 -8.00 10.90
N GLY A 200 -2.31 -9.30 11.11
CA GLY A 200 -1.26 -10.31 11.06
C GLY A 200 -1.13 -10.98 9.69
N SER A 201 -0.18 -11.89 9.55
CA SER A 201 -0.01 -12.70 8.34
C SER A 201 -1.12 -13.75 8.18
N GLU A 202 -1.35 -14.22 6.95
CA GLU A 202 -2.37 -15.22 6.64
C GLU A 202 -2.14 -16.57 7.36
N GLY A 203 -0.87 -16.98 7.55
CA GLY A 203 -0.57 -18.27 8.16
C GLY A 203 -0.48 -18.24 9.69
N PHE A 204 0.08 -17.19 10.26
CA PHE A 204 0.41 -17.13 11.70
C PHE A 204 -0.43 -16.10 12.47
N GLY A 205 -1.22 -15.28 11.77
CA GLY A 205 -1.97 -14.21 12.42
C GLY A 205 -1.07 -13.14 13.04
N ILE A 206 -1.54 -12.56 14.13
CA ILE A 206 -0.80 -11.57 14.94
C ILE A 206 -0.05 -12.33 16.05
N LYS A 207 1.24 -11.98 16.26
CA LYS A 207 2.03 -12.58 17.35
C LYS A 207 1.41 -12.31 18.71
N THR A 208 1.40 -13.30 19.58
CA THR A 208 0.80 -13.23 20.94
C THR A 208 1.25 -11.97 21.69
N LYS A 209 2.56 -11.70 21.73
CA LYS A 209 3.11 -10.52 22.40
C LYS A 209 2.60 -9.18 21.81
N THR A 210 2.31 -9.13 20.52
CA THR A 210 1.76 -7.92 19.87
C THR A 210 0.26 -7.81 20.16
N LEU A 211 -0.45 -8.94 20.14
CA LEU A 211 -1.87 -9.02 20.43
C LEU A 211 -2.18 -8.65 21.90
N GLU A 212 -1.29 -8.98 22.85
CA GLU A 212 -1.40 -8.59 24.26
C GLU A 212 -1.33 -7.08 24.48
N ASN A 213 -0.60 -6.36 23.63
CA ASN A 213 -0.47 -4.90 23.69
C ASN A 213 -1.67 -4.16 23.08
N ALA A 214 -2.60 -4.86 22.42
CA ALA A 214 -3.77 -4.24 21.79
C ALA A 214 -4.77 -3.74 22.83
N ASP A 215 -5.30 -2.53 22.62
CA ASP A 215 -6.34 -1.94 23.45
C ASP A 215 -7.70 -2.60 23.14
N PHE A 216 -7.89 -2.94 21.86
CA PHE A 216 -9.08 -3.63 21.37
C PHE A 216 -8.70 -4.82 20.51
N LYS A 217 -9.50 -5.89 20.62
CA LYS A 217 -9.39 -7.08 19.78
C LYS A 217 -10.73 -7.31 19.11
N PHE A 218 -10.72 -7.27 17.79
CA PHE A 218 -11.91 -7.36 16.98
C PHE A 218 -11.84 -8.51 15.99
N LYS A 219 -12.98 -9.03 15.60
CA LYS A 219 -13.13 -9.94 14.47
C LYS A 219 -14.00 -9.31 13.39
N VAL A 220 -13.83 -9.79 12.18
CA VAL A 220 -14.80 -9.62 11.09
C VAL A 220 -15.74 -10.82 11.13
N ASN A 221 -17.03 -10.57 11.33
CA ASN A 221 -18.01 -11.65 11.33
C ASN A 221 -18.14 -12.25 9.93
N MET A 222 -18.06 -13.56 9.84
CA MET A 222 -18.13 -14.34 8.62
C MET A 222 -19.04 -15.54 8.78
N ASN A 223 -19.47 -16.13 7.65
CA ASN A 223 -20.16 -17.41 7.65
C ASN A 223 -19.20 -18.53 8.10
N ASN A 224 -19.70 -19.47 8.90
CA ASN A 224 -18.91 -20.57 9.45
C ASN A 224 -18.35 -21.55 8.39
N ASN A 225 -18.80 -21.44 7.14
CA ASN A 225 -18.30 -22.26 6.03
C ASN A 225 -16.91 -21.81 5.53
N VAL A 226 -16.40 -20.67 6.01
CA VAL A 226 -15.10 -20.11 5.63
C VAL A 226 -14.30 -19.84 6.89
N GLU A 227 -13.09 -20.38 6.96
CA GLU A 227 -12.19 -20.23 8.11
C GLU A 227 -11.68 -18.80 8.25
N SER A 228 -11.25 -18.20 7.16
CA SER A 228 -10.68 -16.84 7.13
C SER A 228 -10.88 -16.17 5.77
N LEU A 229 -10.79 -14.84 5.76
CA LEU A 229 -10.65 -14.05 4.53
C LEU A 229 -9.17 -13.81 4.25
N ASN A 230 -8.83 -13.69 2.96
CA ASN A 230 -7.55 -13.13 2.55
C ASN A 230 -7.33 -11.78 3.25
N ILE A 231 -6.10 -11.52 3.70
CA ILE A 231 -5.77 -10.32 4.48
C ILE A 231 -6.14 -9.02 3.76
N SER A 232 -5.93 -8.93 2.44
CA SER A 232 -6.26 -7.70 1.70
C SER A 232 -7.77 -7.45 1.66
N ASN A 233 -8.58 -8.51 1.61
CA ASN A 233 -10.05 -8.41 1.69
C ASN A 233 -10.48 -7.98 3.09
N THR A 234 -9.90 -8.57 4.15
CA THR A 234 -10.16 -8.18 5.55
C THR A 234 -9.88 -6.69 5.75
N VAL A 235 -8.70 -6.23 5.33
CA VAL A 235 -8.32 -4.80 5.41
C VAL A 235 -9.30 -3.92 4.65
N SER A 236 -9.72 -4.35 3.46
CA SER A 236 -10.66 -3.57 2.64
C SER A 236 -12.01 -3.40 3.33
N VAL A 237 -12.57 -4.47 3.90
CA VAL A 237 -13.84 -4.44 4.65
C VAL A 237 -13.75 -3.52 5.86
N VAL A 238 -12.68 -3.65 6.66
CA VAL A 238 -12.46 -2.84 7.85
C VAL A 238 -12.30 -1.37 7.49
N CYS A 239 -11.44 -1.04 6.53
CA CYS A 239 -11.20 0.34 6.13
C CYS A 239 -12.44 1.00 5.53
N HIS A 240 -13.23 0.27 4.73
CA HIS A 240 -14.50 0.77 4.21
C HIS A 240 -15.47 1.13 5.33
N HIS A 241 -15.65 0.24 6.31
CA HIS A 241 -16.53 0.50 7.44
C HIS A 241 -16.09 1.74 8.23
N ILE A 242 -14.80 1.83 8.58
CA ILE A 242 -14.25 2.98 9.30
C ILE A 242 -14.43 4.27 8.52
N PHE A 243 -14.19 4.25 7.21
CA PHE A 243 -14.39 5.40 6.32
C PHE A 243 -15.85 5.89 6.33
N GLN A 244 -16.83 4.99 6.39
CA GLN A 244 -18.24 5.34 6.50
C GLN A 244 -18.61 5.88 7.90
N ALA A 245 -18.02 5.32 8.95
CA ALA A 245 -18.31 5.69 10.34
C ALA A 245 -17.74 7.07 10.75
N ILE A 246 -16.72 7.58 10.04
CA ILE A 246 -16.06 8.86 10.36
C ILE A 246 -16.59 10.01 9.48
N LYS A 247 -17.37 9.72 8.44
CA LYS A 247 -18.03 10.75 7.64
C LYS A 247 -19.09 11.48 8.45
#